data_94749d4f630d855d97380d4de15f5b83
#
_entry.id   94749d4f630d855d97380d4de15f5b83
#
_cell.length_a   1.000
_cell.length_b   1.000
_cell.length_c   1.000
_cell.angle_alpha   90.00
_cell.angle_beta   90.00
_cell.angle_gamma   90.00
#
_symmetry.space_group_name_H-M   'P 1'
#
loop_
_entity.id
_entity.type
_entity.pdbx_description
1 polymer ?
#
loop_
_entity_poly.entity_id
_entity_poly.type
_entity_poly.pdbx_seq_one_letter_code
_entity_poly.pdbx_strand_id
1 'polypeptide(L)'
;MITNLCFHGVGVCAREREDGEAHYWVRESHFLRMLDEIALHPEVRLSFDDGNISDAAAALPALQDRGLTATFFALAGRLDDPASLRPADLRLLRSAGMPIGSHGWSHIPWRGMSDEVAARELVEARSALSEASAGPVDEAALPLGRYDRALVHRLKRCDYAAVYTSDRFPARAGSWFQARYSVTADDTRESIRARLSRRPGLEDARGLLKSALKRVR
;
A
#
# COMPACT_ATOMS: atom_id res chain seq x y z
N MET A 1 -0.37 -17.72 8.04
CA MET A 1 -0.40 -16.89 6.82
C MET A 1 -1.23 -15.67 7.14
N ILE A 2 -0.94 -14.53 6.49
CA ILE A 2 -1.72 -13.29 6.60
C ILE A 2 -2.23 -12.91 5.22
N THR A 3 -3.36 -12.21 5.18
CA THR A 3 -3.88 -11.60 3.96
C THR A 3 -3.67 -10.09 4.03
N ASN A 4 -2.86 -9.55 3.14
CA ASN A 4 -2.67 -8.11 3.03
C ASN A 4 -3.65 -7.56 2.00
N LEU A 5 -4.50 -6.61 2.40
CA LEU A 5 -5.39 -5.85 1.52
C LEU A 5 -4.86 -4.43 1.35
N CYS A 6 -4.85 -3.95 0.13
CA CYS A 6 -4.38 -2.62 -0.22
C CYS A 6 -5.55 -1.81 -0.81
N PHE A 7 -5.89 -0.71 -0.19
CA PHE A 7 -6.79 0.32 -0.71
C PHE A 7 -5.96 1.45 -1.34
N HIS A 8 -6.61 2.30 -2.14
CA HIS A 8 -5.99 3.50 -2.71
C HIS A 8 -6.86 4.71 -2.34
N GLY A 9 -7.94 4.99 -3.06
CA GLY A 9 -8.83 6.08 -2.72
C GLY A 9 -10.17 5.64 -2.13
N VAL A 10 -10.73 6.43 -1.21
CA VAL A 10 -12.07 6.25 -0.64
C VAL A 10 -12.96 7.41 -1.07
N GLY A 11 -14.14 7.09 -1.62
CA GLY A 11 -15.09 8.06 -2.15
C GLY A 11 -15.19 8.01 -3.67
N VAL A 12 -15.22 9.18 -4.30
CA VAL A 12 -15.30 9.35 -5.76
C VAL A 12 -13.99 9.95 -6.26
N CYS A 13 -13.36 9.31 -7.24
CA CYS A 13 -12.23 9.89 -7.95
C CYS A 13 -12.71 11.10 -8.79
N ALA A 14 -12.49 12.30 -8.28
CA ALA A 14 -12.93 13.51 -8.97
C ALA A 14 -12.13 13.79 -10.25
N ARG A 15 -10.85 13.38 -10.27
CA ARG A 15 -9.94 13.49 -11.41
C ARG A 15 -8.87 12.42 -11.30
N GLU A 16 -8.71 11.66 -12.35
CA GLU A 16 -7.57 10.72 -12.46
C GLU A 16 -6.27 11.50 -12.71
N ARG A 17 -5.24 11.19 -11.93
CA ARG A 17 -3.87 11.67 -12.11
C ARG A 17 -3.07 10.74 -13.03
N GLU A 18 -3.53 9.49 -13.11
CA GLU A 18 -2.97 8.42 -13.96
C GLU A 18 -4.11 7.59 -14.55
N ASP A 19 -3.92 7.10 -15.76
CA ASP A 19 -4.94 6.30 -16.46
C ASP A 19 -5.35 5.07 -15.64
N GLY A 20 -6.64 4.96 -15.35
CA GLY A 20 -7.22 3.84 -14.60
C GLY A 20 -7.16 3.99 -13.08
N GLU A 21 -6.77 5.15 -12.54
CA GLU A 21 -6.75 5.41 -11.10
C GLU A 21 -8.15 5.24 -10.49
N ALA A 22 -9.21 5.67 -11.18
CA ALA A 22 -10.59 5.55 -10.70
C ALA A 22 -11.02 4.10 -10.42
N HIS A 23 -10.42 3.11 -11.10
CA HIS A 23 -10.68 1.70 -10.86
C HIS A 23 -10.30 1.26 -9.43
N TYR A 24 -9.40 1.96 -8.76
CA TYR A 24 -8.95 1.68 -7.41
C TYR A 24 -9.61 2.57 -6.35
N TRP A 25 -10.56 3.44 -6.75
CA TRP A 25 -11.33 4.25 -5.83
C TRP A 25 -12.60 3.51 -5.40
N VAL A 26 -12.70 3.23 -4.10
CA VAL A 26 -13.83 2.50 -3.51
C VAL A 26 -14.84 3.49 -2.94
N ARG A 27 -16.11 3.37 -3.31
CA ARG A 27 -17.17 4.20 -2.72
C ARG A 27 -17.18 4.03 -1.21
N GLU A 28 -17.35 5.12 -0.47
CA GLU A 28 -17.30 5.14 0.99
C GLU A 28 -18.24 4.10 1.63
N SER A 29 -19.48 4.00 1.15
CA SER A 29 -20.43 3.01 1.66
C SER A 29 -20.01 1.54 1.44
N HIS A 30 -19.25 1.26 0.37
CA HIS A 30 -18.66 -0.07 0.13
C HIS A 30 -17.46 -0.29 1.05
N PHE A 31 -16.60 0.72 1.17
CA PHE A 31 -15.44 0.71 2.06
C PHE A 31 -15.84 0.40 3.50
N LEU A 32 -16.83 1.11 4.05
CA LEU A 32 -17.32 0.87 5.42
C LEU A 32 -17.80 -0.57 5.62
N ARG A 33 -18.59 -1.11 4.67
CA ARG A 33 -19.04 -2.51 4.76
C ARG A 33 -17.92 -3.53 4.62
N MET A 34 -16.87 -3.23 3.84
CA MET A 34 -15.68 -4.08 3.76
C MET A 34 -14.92 -4.06 5.08
N LEU A 35 -14.76 -2.90 5.72
CA LEU A 35 -14.12 -2.79 7.03
C LEU A 35 -14.89 -3.56 8.11
N ASP A 36 -16.23 -3.56 8.09
CA ASP A 36 -17.04 -4.37 9.00
C ASP A 36 -16.75 -5.87 8.87
N GLU A 37 -16.49 -6.34 7.66
CA GLU A 37 -16.09 -7.73 7.42
C GLU A 37 -14.65 -7.98 7.87
N ILE A 38 -13.73 -7.07 7.50
CA ILE A 38 -12.31 -7.18 7.81
C ILE A 38 -12.06 -7.19 9.33
N ALA A 39 -12.83 -6.44 10.10
CA ALA A 39 -12.72 -6.41 11.56
C ALA A 39 -12.97 -7.76 12.25
N LEU A 40 -13.59 -8.71 11.55
CA LEU A 40 -13.80 -10.08 12.04
C LEU A 40 -12.59 -11.00 11.79
N HIS A 41 -11.53 -10.51 11.11
CA HIS A 41 -10.41 -11.30 10.61
C HIS A 41 -9.06 -10.74 11.10
N PRO A 42 -8.58 -11.16 12.29
CA PRO A 42 -7.33 -10.63 12.88
C PRO A 42 -6.06 -10.97 12.08
N GLU A 43 -6.13 -11.91 11.14
CA GLU A 43 -5.04 -12.25 10.23
C GLU A 43 -4.92 -11.28 9.04
N VAL A 44 -5.84 -10.33 8.87
CA VAL A 44 -5.80 -9.33 7.80
C VAL A 44 -4.94 -8.14 8.22
N ARG A 45 -4.15 -7.66 7.29
CA ARG A 45 -3.41 -6.39 7.41
C ARG A 45 -3.85 -5.44 6.31
N LEU A 46 -3.98 -4.19 6.66
CA LEU A 46 -4.45 -3.15 5.78
C LEU A 46 -3.32 -2.21 5.40
N SER A 47 -3.37 -1.74 4.17
CA SER A 47 -2.53 -0.64 3.71
C SER A 47 -3.30 0.25 2.74
N PHE A 48 -2.82 1.49 2.59
CA PHE A 48 -3.30 2.46 1.61
C PHE A 48 -2.11 2.94 0.81
N ASP A 49 -2.24 3.00 -0.51
CA ASP A 49 -1.20 3.50 -1.41
C ASP A 49 -1.60 4.89 -1.94
N ASP A 50 -0.64 5.58 -2.57
CA ASP A 50 -0.74 6.89 -3.24
C ASP A 50 -0.85 8.11 -2.32
N GLY A 51 -1.21 7.95 -1.05
CA GLY A 51 -1.34 9.06 -0.11
C GLY A 51 -2.43 10.05 -0.51
N ASN A 52 -3.63 9.57 -0.83
CA ASN A 52 -4.79 10.40 -1.16
C ASN A 52 -5.32 11.13 0.07
N ILE A 53 -5.88 12.33 -0.09
CA ILE A 53 -6.48 13.09 1.02
C ILE A 53 -7.61 12.31 1.72
N SER A 54 -8.28 11.40 1.01
CA SER A 54 -9.31 10.51 1.54
C SER A 54 -8.79 9.57 2.65
N ASP A 55 -7.49 9.33 2.71
CA ASP A 55 -6.86 8.48 3.73
C ASP A 55 -7.00 9.11 5.14
N ALA A 56 -6.82 10.42 5.25
CA ALA A 56 -7.03 11.15 6.48
C ALA A 56 -8.51 11.51 6.70
N ALA A 57 -9.22 11.90 5.63
CA ALA A 57 -10.58 12.44 5.74
C ALA A 57 -11.66 11.35 5.92
N ALA A 58 -11.48 10.18 5.33
CA ALA A 58 -12.48 9.10 5.32
C ALA A 58 -11.92 7.79 5.92
N ALA A 59 -10.71 7.36 5.52
CA ALA A 59 -10.21 6.07 5.96
C ALA A 59 -9.83 6.08 7.45
N LEU A 60 -9.11 7.08 7.93
CA LEU A 60 -8.67 7.16 9.33
C LEU A 60 -9.83 7.04 10.34
N PRO A 61 -10.90 7.88 10.29
CA PRO A 61 -12.00 7.76 11.24
C PRO A 61 -12.69 6.39 11.14
N ALA A 62 -12.90 5.86 9.94
CA ALA A 62 -13.54 4.57 9.76
C ALA A 62 -12.73 3.39 10.33
N LEU A 63 -11.39 3.46 10.27
CA LEU A 63 -10.48 2.48 10.88
C LEU A 63 -10.53 2.59 12.41
N GLN A 64 -10.46 3.82 12.95
CA GLN A 64 -10.51 4.06 14.40
C GLN A 64 -11.82 3.55 15.02
N ASP A 65 -12.97 3.80 14.39
CA ASP A 65 -14.29 3.33 14.84
C ASP A 65 -14.35 1.80 14.98
N ARG A 66 -13.47 1.07 14.29
CA ARG A 66 -13.43 -0.40 14.28
C ARG A 66 -12.20 -0.98 15.00
N GLY A 67 -11.36 -0.15 15.61
CA GLY A 67 -10.11 -0.57 16.23
C GLY A 67 -9.12 -1.19 15.25
N LEU A 68 -9.20 -0.82 13.96
CA LEU A 68 -8.32 -1.30 12.91
C LEU A 68 -7.12 -0.37 12.73
N THR A 69 -5.99 -0.95 12.31
CA THR A 69 -4.79 -0.20 11.93
C THR A 69 -4.43 -0.50 10.47
N ALA A 70 -3.76 0.47 9.83
CA ALA A 70 -3.27 0.32 8.46
C ALA A 70 -1.94 1.05 8.28
N THR A 71 -1.06 0.57 7.38
CA THR A 71 0.12 1.31 6.92
C THR A 71 -0.28 2.20 5.74
N PHE A 72 0.09 3.48 5.78
CA PHE A 72 -0.17 4.45 4.70
C PHE A 72 1.11 4.71 3.91
N PHE A 73 1.15 4.28 2.67
CA PHE A 73 2.28 4.46 1.76
C PHE A 73 2.08 5.73 0.93
N ALA A 74 2.76 6.81 1.34
CA ALA A 74 2.63 8.12 0.73
C ALA A 74 3.70 8.37 -0.33
N LEU A 75 3.44 9.33 -1.22
CA LEU A 75 4.34 9.82 -2.25
C LEU A 75 4.95 11.16 -1.80
N ALA A 76 6.28 11.20 -1.71
CA ALA A 76 6.99 12.41 -1.26
C ALA A 76 6.77 13.60 -2.21
N GLY A 77 6.67 13.34 -3.51
CA GLY A 77 6.45 14.38 -4.51
C GLY A 77 5.01 14.94 -4.57
N ARG A 78 4.10 14.43 -3.71
CA ARG A 78 2.70 14.89 -3.67
C ARG A 78 2.33 15.59 -2.36
N LEU A 79 3.29 15.87 -1.47
CA LEU A 79 3.02 16.46 -0.14
C LEU A 79 2.45 17.91 -0.21
N ASP A 80 2.64 18.59 -1.33
CA ASP A 80 2.10 19.94 -1.58
C ASP A 80 0.83 19.91 -2.46
N ASP A 81 0.39 18.73 -2.93
CA ASP A 81 -0.83 18.57 -3.72
C ASP A 81 -2.05 18.57 -2.78
N PRO A 82 -3.03 19.46 -2.98
CA PRO A 82 -4.23 19.54 -2.12
C PRO A 82 -5.12 18.30 -2.17
N ALA A 83 -4.99 17.45 -3.20
CA ALA A 83 -5.69 16.17 -3.30
C ALA A 83 -4.96 15.02 -2.60
N SER A 84 -3.77 15.28 -2.03
CA SER A 84 -2.91 14.29 -1.36
C SER A 84 -2.72 14.62 0.13
N LEU A 85 -2.17 13.67 0.87
CA LEU A 85 -1.80 13.84 2.28
C LEU A 85 -0.71 14.90 2.42
N ARG A 86 -0.97 15.92 3.20
CA ARG A 86 0.01 16.96 3.57
C ARG A 86 0.81 16.50 4.81
N PRO A 87 1.91 17.17 5.15
CA PRO A 87 2.67 16.85 6.36
C PRO A 87 1.85 16.83 7.65
N ALA A 88 0.82 17.69 7.76
CA ALA A 88 -0.10 17.68 8.91
C ALA A 88 -0.94 16.40 8.96
N ASP A 89 -1.42 15.92 7.82
CA ASP A 89 -2.23 14.71 7.71
C ASP A 89 -1.39 13.46 8.01
N LEU A 90 -0.13 13.40 7.56
CA LEU A 90 0.81 12.33 7.91
C LEU A 90 1.08 12.26 9.41
N ARG A 91 1.27 13.40 10.06
CA ARG A 91 1.43 13.46 11.52
C ARG A 91 0.16 13.06 12.26
N LEU A 92 -1.02 13.43 11.74
CA LEU A 92 -2.31 13.01 12.29
C LEU A 92 -2.45 11.48 12.23
N LEU A 93 -2.20 10.86 11.07
CA LEU A 93 -2.20 9.40 10.90
C LEU A 93 -1.26 8.73 11.91
N ARG A 94 -0.04 9.22 12.01
CA ARG A 94 0.96 8.68 12.96
C ARG A 94 0.53 8.81 14.42
N SER A 95 -0.02 9.95 14.82
CA SER A 95 -0.52 10.16 16.18
C SER A 95 -1.70 9.24 16.53
N ALA A 96 -2.42 8.78 15.54
CA ALA A 96 -3.48 7.77 15.65
C ALA A 96 -2.95 6.33 15.63
N GLY A 97 -1.63 6.12 15.66
CA GLY A 97 -1.01 4.80 15.67
C GLY A 97 -0.92 4.14 14.28
N MET A 98 -1.11 4.90 13.20
CA MET A 98 -1.01 4.40 11.83
C MET A 98 0.43 4.56 11.33
N PRO A 99 1.14 3.47 10.94
CA PRO A 99 2.46 3.55 10.33
C PRO A 99 2.42 4.30 9.00
N ILE A 100 3.49 5.08 8.72
CA ILE A 100 3.71 5.71 7.42
C ILE A 100 4.83 4.96 6.71
N GLY A 101 4.59 4.57 5.46
CA GLY A 101 5.53 3.94 4.56
C GLY A 101 5.81 4.80 3.32
N SER A 102 6.81 4.39 2.54
CA SER A 102 7.18 5.07 1.30
C SER A 102 6.56 4.40 0.07
N HIS A 103 5.90 5.19 -0.78
CA HIS A 103 5.50 4.80 -2.13
C HIS A 103 6.38 5.48 -3.20
N GLY A 104 7.54 5.99 -2.78
CA GLY A 104 8.47 6.72 -3.63
C GLY A 104 8.20 8.20 -3.69
N TRP A 105 8.77 8.83 -4.73
CA TRP A 105 8.63 10.26 -4.98
C TRP A 105 7.54 10.55 -6.00
N SER A 106 7.63 9.90 -7.19
CA SER A 106 6.91 10.31 -8.40
C SER A 106 5.88 9.28 -8.90
N HIS A 107 5.63 8.19 -8.16
CA HIS A 107 4.77 7.07 -8.57
C HIS A 107 5.17 6.42 -9.91
N ILE A 108 6.47 6.26 -10.13
CA ILE A 108 7.01 5.59 -11.32
C ILE A 108 7.36 4.13 -11.03
N PRO A 109 7.39 3.25 -12.05
CA PRO A 109 7.90 1.88 -11.85
C PRO A 109 9.36 1.91 -11.40
N TRP A 110 9.69 1.28 -10.27
CA TRP A 110 11.07 1.24 -9.77
C TRP A 110 11.96 0.24 -10.50
N ARG A 111 11.38 -0.64 -11.30
CA ARG A 111 12.15 -1.55 -12.14
C ARG A 111 12.87 -0.79 -13.25
N GLY A 112 14.18 -0.99 -13.37
CA GLY A 112 15.00 -0.40 -14.45
C GLY A 112 15.37 1.07 -14.24
N MET A 113 15.19 1.63 -13.03
CA MET A 113 15.63 2.99 -12.70
C MET A 113 17.16 3.14 -12.83
N SER A 114 17.61 4.32 -13.28
CA SER A 114 19.00 4.75 -13.14
C SER A 114 19.36 4.92 -11.66
N ASP A 115 20.64 5.05 -11.36
CA ASP A 115 21.09 5.26 -9.97
C ASP A 115 20.60 6.59 -9.39
N GLU A 116 20.56 7.64 -10.19
CA GLU A 116 20.04 8.96 -9.82
C GLU A 116 18.54 8.90 -9.48
N VAL A 117 17.73 8.30 -10.36
CA VAL A 117 16.31 8.13 -10.12
C VAL A 117 16.06 7.28 -8.87
N ALA A 118 16.84 6.21 -8.69
CA ALA A 118 16.73 5.36 -7.52
C ALA A 118 17.11 6.07 -6.21
N ALA A 119 18.10 6.96 -6.23
CA ALA A 119 18.43 7.79 -5.06
C ALA A 119 17.22 8.63 -4.66
N ARG A 120 16.59 9.28 -5.64
CA ARG A 120 15.39 10.10 -5.40
C ARG A 120 14.19 9.28 -4.92
N GLU A 121 13.87 8.19 -5.60
CA GLU A 121 12.66 7.37 -5.32
C GLU A 121 12.78 6.57 -4.01
N LEU A 122 13.96 6.10 -3.63
CA LEU A 122 14.13 5.18 -2.51
C LEU A 122 14.74 5.84 -1.27
N VAL A 123 15.62 6.85 -1.45
CA VAL A 123 16.35 7.45 -0.33
C VAL A 123 15.77 8.82 0.01
N GLU A 124 15.72 9.74 -0.95
CA GLU A 124 15.23 11.11 -0.71
C GLU A 124 13.73 11.08 -0.37
N ALA A 125 12.92 10.28 -1.06
CA ALA A 125 11.51 10.11 -0.75
C ALA A 125 11.29 9.62 0.68
N ARG A 126 12.05 8.60 1.11
CA ARG A 126 12.00 8.08 2.49
C ARG A 126 12.33 9.17 3.51
N SER A 127 13.41 9.94 3.26
CA SER A 127 13.83 11.03 4.14
C SER A 127 12.78 12.12 4.25
N ALA A 128 12.25 12.58 3.10
CA ALA A 128 11.19 13.61 3.07
C ALA A 128 9.91 13.17 3.79
N LEU A 129 9.49 11.91 3.60
CA LEU A 129 8.32 11.37 4.29
C LEU A 129 8.56 11.19 5.80
N SER A 130 9.78 10.81 6.20
CA SER A 130 10.16 10.71 7.61
C SER A 130 10.12 12.07 8.30
N GLU A 131 10.65 13.11 7.67
CA GLU A 131 10.57 14.49 8.14
C GLU A 131 9.13 14.99 8.20
N ALA A 132 8.36 14.85 7.11
CA ALA A 132 6.99 15.29 7.01
C ALA A 132 6.08 14.64 8.04
N SER A 133 6.27 13.34 8.32
CA SER A 133 5.47 12.57 9.28
C SER A 133 6.01 12.61 10.71
N ALA A 134 7.18 13.25 10.95
CA ALA A 134 7.88 13.33 12.24
C ALA A 134 8.17 11.95 12.86
N GLY A 135 8.61 10.98 12.05
CA GLY A 135 8.96 9.66 12.55
C GLY A 135 9.48 8.70 11.47
N PRO A 136 9.87 7.46 11.85
CA PRO A 136 10.52 6.54 10.94
C PRO A 136 9.61 6.09 9.78
N VAL A 137 10.19 5.89 8.61
CA VAL A 137 9.55 5.32 7.41
C VAL A 137 10.35 4.08 7.01
N ASP A 138 9.96 2.93 7.56
CA ASP A 138 10.74 1.69 7.48
C ASP A 138 10.16 0.66 6.52
N GLU A 139 9.01 0.93 5.94
CA GLU A 139 8.34 0.07 4.98
C GLU A 139 8.17 0.78 3.63
N ALA A 140 8.20 0.02 2.55
CA ALA A 140 7.98 0.53 1.21
C ALA A 140 6.98 -0.31 0.42
N ALA A 141 6.15 0.34 -0.40
CA ALA A 141 5.29 -0.32 -1.36
C ALA A 141 5.77 0.01 -2.78
N LEU A 142 5.81 -1.02 -3.63
CA LEU A 142 6.28 -0.88 -5.02
C LEU A 142 5.22 -0.22 -5.89
N PRO A 143 5.46 0.98 -6.46
CA PRO A 143 4.54 1.56 -7.43
C PRO A 143 4.34 0.61 -8.62
N LEU A 144 3.08 0.44 -9.04
CA LEU A 144 2.68 -0.40 -10.16
C LEU A 144 3.13 -1.88 -10.06
N GLY A 145 3.68 -2.32 -8.92
CA GLY A 145 4.03 -3.72 -8.64
C GLY A 145 5.09 -4.36 -9.54
N ARG A 146 5.88 -3.56 -10.28
CA ARG A 146 6.93 -4.05 -11.20
C ARG A 146 8.27 -4.15 -10.50
N TYR A 147 8.89 -5.34 -10.51
CA TYR A 147 10.19 -5.57 -9.90
C TYR A 147 10.97 -6.70 -10.59
N ASP A 148 12.27 -6.74 -10.35
CA ASP A 148 13.23 -7.75 -10.77
C ASP A 148 14.31 -7.96 -9.71
N ARG A 149 15.27 -8.84 -9.97
CA ARG A 149 16.38 -9.14 -9.08
C ARG A 149 17.21 -7.90 -8.73
N ALA A 150 17.49 -7.04 -9.71
CA ALA A 150 18.32 -5.85 -9.52
C ALA A 150 17.65 -4.88 -8.52
N LEU A 151 16.35 -4.64 -8.68
CA LEU A 151 15.58 -3.82 -7.75
C LEU A 151 15.53 -4.43 -6.35
N VAL A 152 15.31 -5.75 -6.23
CA VAL A 152 15.29 -6.44 -4.93
C VAL A 152 16.62 -6.27 -4.19
N HIS A 153 17.76 -6.39 -4.88
CA HIS A 153 19.08 -6.14 -4.29
C HIS A 153 19.24 -4.68 -3.84
N ARG A 154 18.74 -3.74 -4.64
CA ARG A 154 18.79 -2.30 -4.31
C ARG A 154 17.95 -1.99 -3.06
N LEU A 155 16.72 -2.48 -3.00
CA LEU A 155 15.82 -2.30 -1.86
C LEU A 155 16.38 -2.89 -0.56
N LYS A 156 17.06 -4.04 -0.63
CA LYS A 156 17.74 -4.61 0.54
C LYS A 156 18.87 -3.72 1.07
N ARG A 157 19.59 -2.99 0.19
CA ARG A 157 20.61 -2.02 0.60
C ARG A 157 20.02 -0.74 1.19
N CYS A 158 18.75 -0.43 0.91
CA CYS A 158 18.04 0.70 1.51
C CYS A 158 17.52 0.39 2.92
N ASP A 159 17.73 -0.83 3.42
CA ASP A 159 17.39 -1.26 4.78
C ASP A 159 15.90 -1.02 5.16
N TYR A 160 14.99 -1.30 4.22
CA TYR A 160 13.57 -1.36 4.53
C TYR A 160 13.25 -2.63 5.33
N ALA A 161 12.46 -2.50 6.38
CA ALA A 161 12.02 -3.63 7.22
C ALA A 161 11.06 -4.57 6.47
N ALA A 162 10.24 -4.02 5.58
CA ALA A 162 9.35 -4.78 4.70
C ALA A 162 9.11 -4.05 3.36
N VAL A 163 8.89 -4.83 2.32
CA VAL A 163 8.56 -4.33 0.97
C VAL A 163 7.28 -5.00 0.48
N TYR A 164 6.32 -4.18 0.06
CA TYR A 164 4.99 -4.61 -0.34
C TYR A 164 4.84 -4.63 -1.86
N THR A 165 4.20 -5.68 -2.37
CA THR A 165 3.96 -5.88 -3.81
C THR A 165 2.47 -6.08 -4.09
N SER A 166 2.06 -6.08 -5.36
CA SER A 166 0.70 -6.38 -5.81
C SER A 166 0.57 -7.81 -6.40
N ASP A 167 1.29 -8.78 -5.86
CA ASP A 167 1.37 -10.14 -6.43
C ASP A 167 0.15 -11.04 -6.11
N ARG A 168 -0.79 -10.60 -5.25
CA ARG A 168 -2.11 -11.20 -5.03
C ARG A 168 -2.10 -12.65 -4.51
N PHE A 169 -1.28 -12.94 -3.50
CA PHE A 169 -1.32 -14.20 -2.75
C PHE A 169 -1.11 -13.95 -1.25
N PRO A 170 -1.52 -14.89 -0.34
CA PRO A 170 -1.31 -14.74 1.09
C PRO A 170 0.18 -14.72 1.45
N ALA A 171 0.58 -13.79 2.30
CA ALA A 171 1.96 -13.64 2.73
C ALA A 171 2.25 -14.41 4.03
N ARG A 172 3.53 -14.62 4.33
CA ARG A 172 3.96 -15.05 5.67
C ARG A 172 4.15 -13.83 6.55
N ALA A 173 3.60 -13.86 7.76
CA ALA A 173 3.88 -12.83 8.75
C ALA A 173 5.40 -12.71 8.97
N GLY A 174 5.91 -11.47 8.98
CA GLY A 174 7.33 -11.19 9.19
C GLY A 174 8.25 -11.48 7.99
N SER A 175 7.73 -11.94 6.84
CA SER A 175 8.58 -12.00 5.65
C SER A 175 8.87 -10.59 5.13
N TRP A 176 10.08 -10.37 4.64
CA TRP A 176 10.49 -9.09 4.08
C TRP A 176 9.67 -8.69 2.84
N PHE A 177 9.25 -9.66 2.04
CA PHE A 177 8.40 -9.46 0.86
C PHE A 177 6.95 -9.77 1.23
N GLN A 178 6.09 -8.74 1.14
CA GLN A 178 4.68 -8.79 1.51
C GLN A 178 3.80 -8.65 0.26
N ALA A 179 3.27 -9.77 -0.24
CA ALA A 179 2.29 -9.73 -1.34
C ALA A 179 0.95 -9.20 -0.84
N ARG A 180 0.28 -8.37 -1.65
CA ARG A 180 -1.01 -7.76 -1.33
C ARG A 180 -2.03 -8.00 -2.44
N TYR A 181 -3.30 -7.91 -2.06
CA TYR A 181 -4.42 -7.80 -2.97
C TYR A 181 -4.86 -6.34 -3.02
N SER A 182 -4.74 -5.68 -4.17
CA SER A 182 -5.33 -4.35 -4.37
C SER A 182 -6.84 -4.49 -4.49
N VAL A 183 -7.55 -3.77 -3.64
CA VAL A 183 -9.01 -3.63 -3.66
C VAL A 183 -9.37 -2.66 -4.77
N THR A 184 -10.44 -2.95 -5.49
CA THR A 184 -10.91 -2.19 -6.64
C THR A 184 -12.33 -1.65 -6.41
N ALA A 185 -12.78 -0.77 -7.30
CA ALA A 185 -14.15 -0.24 -7.28
C ALA A 185 -15.24 -1.33 -7.37
N ASP A 186 -14.91 -2.48 -7.99
CA ASP A 186 -15.81 -3.60 -8.18
C ASP A 186 -15.89 -4.53 -6.96
N ASP A 187 -14.97 -4.36 -5.99
CA ASP A 187 -14.98 -5.18 -4.79
C ASP A 187 -16.13 -4.80 -3.85
N THR A 188 -16.71 -5.82 -3.23
CA THR A 188 -17.81 -5.71 -2.27
C THR A 188 -17.45 -6.41 -0.96
N ARG A 189 -18.27 -6.23 0.07
CA ARG A 189 -18.15 -7.00 1.31
C ARG A 189 -18.09 -8.52 1.04
N GLU A 190 -18.93 -8.98 0.11
CA GLU A 190 -19.04 -10.40 -0.26
C GLU A 190 -17.78 -10.91 -0.96
N SER A 191 -17.17 -10.10 -1.87
CA SER A 191 -15.91 -10.45 -2.52
C SER A 191 -14.76 -10.53 -1.52
N ILE A 192 -14.69 -9.59 -0.57
CA ILE A 192 -13.72 -9.61 0.53
C ILE A 192 -13.92 -10.85 1.41
N ARG A 193 -15.16 -11.12 1.87
CA ARG A 193 -15.48 -12.33 2.64
C ARG A 193 -15.06 -13.60 1.91
N ALA A 194 -15.40 -13.74 0.64
CA ALA A 194 -15.05 -14.89 -0.17
C ALA A 194 -13.52 -15.06 -0.26
N ARG A 195 -12.77 -13.95 -0.41
CA ARG A 195 -11.31 -13.97 -0.44
C ARG A 195 -10.72 -14.41 0.89
N LEU A 196 -11.22 -13.89 2.01
CA LEU A 196 -10.71 -14.19 3.36
C LEU A 196 -11.04 -15.63 3.79
N SER A 197 -12.20 -16.14 3.39
CA SER A 197 -12.63 -17.51 3.69
C SER A 197 -11.98 -18.57 2.78
N ARG A 198 -11.33 -18.14 1.68
CA ARG A 198 -10.73 -19.06 0.70
C ARG A 198 -9.45 -19.69 1.24
N ARG A 199 -9.35 -21.02 1.13
CA ARG A 199 -8.08 -21.72 1.39
C ARG A 199 -7.08 -21.43 0.26
N PRO A 200 -5.78 -21.28 0.58
CA PRO A 200 -4.75 -21.15 -0.46
C PRO A 200 -4.83 -22.31 -1.46
N GLY A 201 -4.79 -21.99 -2.74
CA GLY A 201 -4.97 -22.94 -3.83
C GLY A 201 -3.94 -22.80 -4.94
N LEU A 202 -4.21 -23.44 -6.09
CA LEU A 202 -3.30 -23.45 -7.26
C LEU A 202 -2.98 -22.05 -7.79
N GLU A 203 -3.91 -21.11 -7.69
CA GLU A 203 -3.68 -19.72 -8.12
C GLU A 203 -2.63 -19.02 -7.24
N ASP A 204 -2.69 -19.24 -5.93
CA ASP A 204 -1.71 -18.69 -4.99
C ASP A 204 -0.33 -19.29 -5.23
N ALA A 205 -0.27 -20.61 -5.49
CA ALA A 205 0.98 -21.29 -5.85
C ALA A 205 1.57 -20.74 -7.16
N ARG A 206 0.75 -20.47 -8.17
CA ARG A 206 1.18 -19.81 -9.42
C ARG A 206 1.65 -18.38 -9.17
N GLY A 207 0.95 -17.60 -8.33
CA GLY A 207 1.34 -16.26 -7.92
C GLY A 207 2.71 -16.27 -7.23
N LEU A 208 2.90 -17.20 -6.30
CA LEU A 208 4.15 -17.39 -5.56
C LEU A 208 5.32 -17.77 -6.49
N LEU A 209 5.08 -18.66 -7.45
CA LEU A 209 6.07 -19.03 -8.46
C LEU A 209 6.44 -17.84 -9.36
N LYS A 210 5.45 -17.07 -9.85
CA LYS A 210 5.70 -15.86 -10.64
C LYS A 210 6.50 -14.83 -9.85
N SER A 211 6.17 -14.61 -8.58
CA SER A 211 6.92 -13.73 -7.69
C SER A 211 8.36 -14.21 -7.48
N ALA A 212 8.57 -15.52 -7.29
CA ALA A 212 9.90 -16.11 -7.19
C ALA A 212 10.73 -15.90 -8.46
N LEU A 213 10.12 -16.12 -9.65
CA LEU A 213 10.77 -15.87 -10.94
C LEU A 213 11.17 -14.40 -11.14
N LYS A 214 10.33 -13.44 -10.74
CA LYS A 214 10.67 -12.01 -10.79
C LYS A 214 11.90 -11.69 -9.94
N ARG A 215 12.08 -12.36 -8.77
CA ARG A 215 13.20 -12.13 -7.84
C ARG A 215 14.54 -12.71 -8.31
N VAL A 216 14.54 -13.63 -9.24
CA VAL A 216 15.76 -14.27 -9.78
C VAL A 216 16.07 -13.84 -11.21
N ARG A 217 15.16 -13.20 -11.89
CA ARG A 217 15.28 -12.65 -13.24
C ARG A 217 15.74 -11.19 -13.16
#